data_6075869baaf51d8b769696e9a16df66a
#
_entry.id   6075869baaf51d8b769696e9a16df66a
#
_cell.length_a   1.000
_cell.length_b   1.000
_cell.length_c   1.000
_cell.angle_alpha   90.00
_cell.angle_beta   90.00
_cell.angle_gamma   90.00
#
_symmetry.space_group_name_H-M   'P 1'
#
loop_
_entity.id
_entity.type
_entity.pdbx_description
1 polymer ?
#
loop_
_entity_poly.entity_id
_entity_poly.type
_entity_poly.pdbx_seq_one_letter_code
_entity_poly.pdbx_strand_id
1 'polypeptide(L)'
;MTTTIWHNPRCSKSRLTLALLESHHIEATVRLYLEDAPSSAEIRSVVEQLGIRPWELLRRGEKIFKELELTKESDDAAVFDAMSQYPILIERPVVIHQGRATLGRPPEN
;
A
#
# COMPACT_ATOMS: atom_id res chain seq x y z
N MET A 1 3.07 -14.51 -15.04
CA MET A 1 3.66 -13.53 -14.11
C MET A 1 2.72 -12.37 -13.95
N THR A 2 2.34 -12.09 -12.73
CA THR A 2 1.31 -11.09 -12.46
C THR A 2 1.90 -9.87 -11.78
N THR A 3 1.43 -8.70 -12.20
CA THR A 3 1.72 -7.44 -11.54
C THR A 3 0.40 -6.92 -10.99
N THR A 4 0.40 -6.53 -9.73
CA THR A 4 -0.78 -5.95 -9.07
C THR A 4 -0.41 -4.59 -8.52
N ILE A 5 -1.27 -3.61 -8.69
CA ILE A 5 -1.12 -2.29 -8.09
C ILE A 5 -2.29 -2.04 -7.14
N TRP A 6 -1.99 -1.67 -5.92
CA TRP A 6 -2.98 -1.15 -4.98
C TRP A 6 -3.15 0.32 -5.31
N HIS A 7 -4.25 0.65 -5.94
CA HIS A 7 -4.46 1.91 -6.65
C HIS A 7 -5.52 2.76 -5.98
N ASN A 8 -5.24 4.06 -5.90
CA ASN A 8 -6.21 5.07 -5.51
C ASN A 8 -6.37 6.04 -6.67
N PRO A 9 -7.51 6.00 -7.41
CA PRO A 9 -7.71 6.86 -8.57
C PRO A 9 -7.68 8.36 -8.26
N ARG A 10 -7.89 8.73 -7.01
CA ARG A 10 -7.86 10.13 -6.58
C ARG A 10 -6.47 10.63 -6.24
N CYS A 11 -5.49 9.74 -6.16
CA CYS A 11 -4.12 10.10 -5.83
C CYS A 11 -3.29 10.28 -7.10
N SER A 12 -2.71 11.47 -7.31
CA SER A 12 -1.92 11.76 -8.50
C SER A 12 -0.73 10.83 -8.65
N LYS A 13 -0.05 10.50 -7.57
CA LYS A 13 1.11 9.60 -7.59
C LYS A 13 0.71 8.19 -7.97
N SER A 14 -0.45 7.73 -7.52
CA SER A 14 -0.99 6.44 -7.89
C SER A 14 -1.33 6.39 -9.39
N ARG A 15 -1.97 7.44 -9.90
CA ARG A 15 -2.27 7.54 -11.33
C ARG A 15 -1.00 7.58 -12.18
N LEU A 16 0.01 8.32 -11.75
CA LEU A 16 1.29 8.40 -12.47
C LEU A 16 1.99 7.03 -12.51
N THR A 17 1.96 6.30 -11.40
CA THR A 17 2.56 4.97 -11.34
C THR A 17 1.86 4.01 -12.30
N LEU A 18 0.53 4.02 -12.32
CA LEU A 18 -0.23 3.17 -13.24
C LEU A 18 0.08 3.52 -14.69
N ALA A 19 0.12 4.82 -15.03
CA ALA A 19 0.47 5.27 -16.36
C ALA A 19 1.88 4.83 -16.76
N LEU A 20 2.82 4.87 -15.82
CA LEU A 20 4.19 4.43 -16.07
C LEU A 20 4.24 2.93 -16.38
N LEU A 21 3.50 2.11 -15.62
CA LEU A 21 3.40 0.68 -15.92
C LEU A 21 2.84 0.43 -17.32
N GLU A 22 1.79 1.15 -17.69
CA GLU A 22 1.18 1.03 -19.01
C GLU A 22 2.16 1.45 -20.12
N SER A 23 2.94 2.52 -19.89
CA SER A 23 3.92 3.00 -20.88
C SER A 23 5.03 2.00 -21.13
N HIS A 24 5.31 1.12 -20.16
CA HIS A 24 6.29 0.04 -20.30
C HIS A 24 5.64 -1.28 -20.72
N HIS A 25 4.38 -1.23 -21.19
CA HIS A 25 3.63 -2.40 -21.65
C HIS A 25 3.46 -3.46 -20.56
N ILE A 26 3.39 -3.04 -19.30
CA ILE A 26 3.14 -3.95 -18.19
C ILE A 26 1.65 -3.93 -17.89
N GLU A 27 1.01 -5.09 -18.05
CA GLU A 27 -0.39 -5.25 -17.69
C GLU A 27 -0.48 -5.46 -16.19
N ALA A 28 -1.10 -4.52 -15.49
CA ALA A 28 -1.26 -4.60 -14.05
C ALA A 28 -2.71 -4.89 -13.69
N THR A 29 -2.91 -5.78 -12.73
CA THR A 29 -4.20 -5.96 -12.09
C THR A 29 -4.38 -4.79 -11.13
N VAL A 30 -5.42 -4.00 -11.33
CA VAL A 30 -5.71 -2.86 -10.48
C VAL A 30 -6.59 -3.32 -9.32
N ARG A 31 -6.08 -3.16 -8.11
CA ARG A 31 -6.88 -3.39 -6.91
C ARG A 31 -7.21 -2.05 -6.28
N LEU A 32 -8.49 -1.74 -6.23
CA LEU A 32 -9.00 -0.51 -5.58
C LEU A 32 -9.10 -0.79 -4.09
N TYR A 33 -7.96 -0.72 -3.40
CA TYR A 33 -7.84 -1.19 -2.03
C TYR A 33 -8.70 -0.43 -1.01
N LEU A 34 -9.17 0.76 -1.36
CA LEU A 34 -10.10 1.49 -0.49
C LEU A 34 -11.49 0.87 -0.49
N GLU A 35 -11.85 0.18 -1.58
CA GLU A 35 -13.15 -0.49 -1.71
C GLU A 35 -13.03 -1.98 -1.45
N ASP A 36 -11.90 -2.56 -1.81
CA ASP A 36 -11.58 -3.97 -1.63
C ASP A 36 -10.39 -4.07 -0.68
N ALA A 37 -10.68 -3.92 0.60
CA ALA A 37 -9.65 -3.80 1.63
C ALA A 37 -8.82 -5.08 1.75
N PRO A 38 -7.48 -4.96 1.74
CA PRO A 38 -6.63 -6.11 1.98
C PRO A 38 -6.77 -6.61 3.41
N SER A 39 -6.63 -7.92 3.59
CA SER A 39 -6.63 -8.52 4.91
C SER A 39 -5.30 -8.21 5.63
N SER A 40 -5.28 -8.41 6.95
CA SER A 40 -4.05 -8.27 7.72
C SER A 40 -2.95 -9.17 7.19
N ALA A 41 -3.29 -10.41 6.77
CA ALA A 41 -2.33 -11.35 6.21
C ALA A 41 -1.75 -10.85 4.89
N GLU A 42 -2.58 -10.26 4.02
CA GLU A 42 -2.11 -9.68 2.76
C GLU A 42 -1.18 -8.50 3.00
N ILE A 43 -1.51 -7.63 3.96
CA ILE A 43 -0.68 -6.47 4.31
C ILE A 43 0.65 -6.94 4.88
N ARG A 44 0.63 -7.96 5.74
CA ARG A 44 1.85 -8.55 6.30
C ARG A 44 2.77 -9.07 5.20
N SER A 45 2.20 -9.77 4.21
CA SER A 45 2.96 -10.28 3.07
C SER A 45 3.62 -9.15 2.29
N VAL A 46 2.88 -8.06 2.02
CA VAL A 46 3.40 -6.90 1.31
C VAL A 46 4.53 -6.23 2.09
N VAL A 47 4.36 -6.06 3.39
CA VAL A 47 5.39 -5.46 4.24
C VAL A 47 6.67 -6.28 4.20
N GLU A 48 6.57 -7.61 4.24
CA GLU A 48 7.73 -8.50 4.10
C GLU A 48 8.40 -8.33 2.73
N GLN A 49 7.61 -8.26 1.66
CA GLN A 49 8.14 -8.07 0.31
C GLN A 49 8.80 -6.70 0.13
N LEU A 50 8.28 -5.67 0.81
CA LEU A 50 8.87 -4.34 0.80
C LEU A 50 10.15 -4.25 1.64
N GLY A 51 10.34 -5.17 2.58
CA GLY A 51 11.48 -5.14 3.49
C GLY A 51 11.44 -3.99 4.49
N ILE A 52 10.24 -3.57 4.88
CA ILE A 52 10.04 -2.46 5.81
C ILE A 52 9.27 -2.93 7.04
N ARG A 53 9.20 -2.07 8.05
CA ARG A 53 8.34 -2.30 9.21
C ARG A 53 6.91 -1.87 8.88
N PRO A 54 5.90 -2.48 9.53
CA PRO A 54 4.50 -2.07 9.31
C PRO A 54 4.27 -0.57 9.55
N TRP A 55 4.91 -0.02 10.56
CA TRP A 55 4.84 1.42 10.87
C TRP A 55 5.20 2.29 9.66
N GLU A 56 6.16 1.85 8.84
CA GLU A 56 6.64 2.62 7.70
C GLU A 56 5.64 2.67 6.55
N LEU A 57 4.69 1.74 6.52
CA LEU A 57 3.64 1.72 5.50
C LEU A 57 2.47 2.63 5.86
N LEU A 58 2.38 3.11 7.11
CA LEU A 58 1.28 3.94 7.58
C LEU A 58 1.35 5.36 7.02
N ARG A 59 0.20 5.87 6.59
CA ARG A 59 0.02 7.28 6.27
C ARG A 59 -0.36 8.02 7.54
N ARG A 60 0.63 8.57 8.22
CA ARG A 60 0.46 9.17 9.54
C ARG A 60 -0.19 10.55 9.53
N GLY A 61 -0.37 11.13 8.34
CA GLY A 61 -1.06 12.39 8.19
C GLY A 61 -2.58 12.29 8.15
N GLU A 62 -3.12 11.06 8.06
CA GLU A 62 -4.56 10.88 8.00
C GLU A 62 -5.22 11.11 9.36
N LYS A 63 -6.44 11.67 9.33
CA LYS A 63 -7.19 11.97 10.54
C LYS A 63 -7.42 10.74 11.41
N ILE A 64 -7.79 9.62 10.79
CA ILE A 64 -8.06 8.38 11.53
C ILE A 64 -6.82 7.87 12.25
N PHE A 65 -5.63 8.13 11.74
CA PHE A 65 -4.39 7.76 12.41
C PHE A 65 -4.32 8.36 13.81
N LYS A 66 -4.65 9.64 13.92
CA LYS A 66 -4.63 10.35 15.21
C LYS A 66 -5.67 9.79 16.17
N GLU A 67 -6.82 9.40 15.66
CA GLU A 67 -7.90 8.85 16.48
C GLU A 67 -7.55 7.48 17.05
N LEU A 68 -6.71 6.69 16.35
CA LEU A 68 -6.30 5.36 16.79
C LEU A 68 -5.18 5.36 17.82
N GLU A 69 -4.53 6.50 18.04
CA GLU A 69 -3.45 6.66 19.03
C GLU A 69 -2.29 5.69 18.84
N LEU A 70 -1.99 5.31 17.59
CA LEU A 70 -0.87 4.43 17.29
C LEU A 70 0.46 5.16 17.44
N THR A 71 1.49 4.43 17.90
CA THR A 71 2.85 4.95 18.05
C THR A 71 3.85 3.98 17.40
N LYS A 72 5.12 4.39 17.32
CA LYS A 72 6.19 3.52 16.83
C LYS A 72 6.33 2.25 17.66
N GLU A 73 5.92 2.29 18.92
CA GLU A 73 5.99 1.17 19.85
C GLU A 73 4.75 0.30 19.80
N SER A 74 3.74 0.66 19.02
CA SER A 74 2.54 -0.18 18.87
C SER A 74 2.91 -1.52 18.28
N ASP A 75 2.23 -2.58 18.73
CA ASP A 75 2.44 -3.92 18.20
C ASP A 75 2.18 -3.97 16.70
N ASP A 76 3.00 -4.74 15.98
CA ASP A 76 2.83 -4.91 14.54
C ASP A 76 1.43 -5.42 14.20
N ALA A 77 0.89 -6.34 15.00
CA ALA A 77 -0.47 -6.84 14.79
C ALA A 77 -1.51 -5.73 14.84
N ALA A 78 -1.36 -4.78 15.77
CA ALA A 78 -2.27 -3.65 15.87
C ALA A 78 -2.19 -2.75 14.63
N VAL A 79 -0.98 -2.56 14.10
CA VAL A 79 -0.76 -1.76 12.89
C VAL A 79 -1.38 -2.44 11.67
N PHE A 80 -1.17 -3.75 11.51
CA PHE A 80 -1.77 -4.51 10.41
C PHE A 80 -3.30 -4.46 10.47
N ASP A 81 -3.87 -4.65 11.65
CA ASP A 81 -5.33 -4.61 11.83
C ASP A 81 -5.90 -3.23 11.51
N ALA A 82 -5.19 -2.18 11.92
CA ALA A 82 -5.60 -0.81 11.63
C ALA A 82 -5.65 -0.55 10.13
N MET A 83 -4.61 -0.97 9.40
CA MET A 83 -4.55 -0.78 7.94
C MET A 83 -5.62 -1.61 7.22
N SER A 84 -5.92 -2.81 7.71
CA SER A 84 -6.98 -3.64 7.12
C SER A 84 -8.35 -3.04 7.35
N GLN A 85 -8.59 -2.51 8.54
CA GLN A 85 -9.86 -1.90 8.92
C GLN A 85 -10.05 -0.53 8.28
N TYR A 86 -8.95 0.23 8.12
CA TYR A 86 -8.95 1.57 7.55
C TYR A 86 -7.91 1.65 6.43
N PRO A 87 -8.24 1.14 5.23
CA PRO A 87 -7.26 1.07 4.13
C PRO A 87 -6.65 2.41 3.73
N ILE A 88 -7.32 3.52 4.04
CA ILE A 88 -6.76 4.86 3.76
C ILE A 88 -5.43 5.09 4.48
N LEU A 89 -5.14 4.31 5.52
CA LEU A 89 -3.88 4.40 6.25
C LEU A 89 -2.71 3.77 5.49
N ILE A 90 -2.97 3.01 4.43
CA ILE A 90 -1.92 2.35 3.66
C ILE A 90 -1.27 3.37 2.72
N GLU A 91 0.07 3.47 2.78
CA GLU A 91 0.83 4.31 1.86
C GLU A 91 0.65 3.78 0.44
N ARG A 92 0.55 4.65 -0.55
CA ARG A 92 0.21 4.30 -1.91
C ARG A 92 1.10 5.01 -2.93
N PRO A 93 1.23 4.46 -4.15
CA PRO A 93 0.74 3.15 -4.56
C PRO A 93 1.67 2.03 -4.12
N VAL A 94 1.12 0.84 -3.94
CA VAL A 94 1.92 -0.38 -3.74
C VAL A 94 1.87 -1.18 -5.03
N VAL A 95 3.02 -1.55 -5.56
CA VAL A 95 3.12 -2.38 -6.77
C VAL A 95 3.76 -3.71 -6.37
N ILE A 96 3.08 -4.80 -6.69
CA ILE A 96 3.51 -6.15 -6.37
C ILE A 96 3.78 -6.87 -7.69
N HIS A 97 4.99 -7.39 -7.84
CA HIS A 97 5.41 -8.08 -9.07
C HIS A 97 6.32 -9.25 -8.72
N GLN A 98 5.91 -10.45 -9.09
CA GLN A 98 6.72 -11.67 -8.92
C GLN A 98 7.26 -11.84 -7.50
N GLY A 99 6.41 -11.65 -6.50
CA GLY A 99 6.80 -11.82 -5.10
C GLY A 99 7.60 -10.69 -4.51
N ARG A 100 7.75 -9.60 -5.25
CA ARG A 100 8.40 -8.38 -4.77
C ARG A 100 7.41 -7.23 -4.77
N ALA A 101 7.56 -6.35 -3.79
CA ALA A 101 6.72 -5.17 -3.72
C ALA A 101 7.58 -3.92 -3.68
N THR A 102 7.03 -2.82 -4.18
CA THR A 102 7.67 -1.51 -4.10
C THR A 102 6.60 -0.45 -3.91
N LEU A 103 7.00 0.65 -3.28
CA LEU A 103 6.15 1.84 -3.20
C LEU A 103 6.48 2.73 -4.39
N GLY A 104 5.46 3.21 -5.08
CA GLY A 104 5.66 4.09 -6.23
C GLY A 104 5.89 5.54 -5.83
N ARG A 105 6.85 5.77 -4.97
CA ARG A 105 7.20 7.10 -4.46
C ARG A 105 8.70 7.27 -4.39
N PRO A 106 9.33 7.85 -5.41
CA PRO A 106 8.73 8.38 -6.65
C PRO A 106 8.22 7.27 -7.58
N PRO A 107 7.34 7.62 -8.54
CA PRO A 107 6.72 6.61 -9.42
C PRO A 107 7.71 5.75 -10.22
N GLU A 108 8.91 6.24 -10.45
CA GLU A 108 9.94 5.52 -11.22
C GLU A 108 10.56 4.34 -10.47
N ASN A 109 10.30 4.21 -9.18
CA ASN A 109 10.85 3.11 -8.40
C ASN A 109 10.28 1.75 -8.82
#